data_eedd1b0659a78a6436534e606aa86457
#
_entry.id   eedd1b0659a78a6436534e606aa86457
#
_cell.length_a   1.000
_cell.length_b   1.000
_cell.length_c   1.000
_cell.angle_alpha   90.00
_cell.angle_beta   90.00
_cell.angle_gamma   90.00
#
_symmetry.space_group_name_H-M   'P 1'
#
loop_
_entity.id
_entity.type
_entity.pdbx_description
1 polymer ?
#
loop_
_entity_poly.entity_id
_entity_poly.type
_entity_poly.pdbx_seq_one_letter_code
_entity_poly.pdbx_strand_id
1 'polypeptide(L)'
;MRKKLRYRAHSMMASPEISGALNGYSINFLIAEHFTPDGRSSRKLTAIEVQLLSKMPFAGGIASGGMVSLIQSIRLKEETKPNHPKWDKNYIAASSSGAAMEAYLTPERIDALTSLMKIRNGWVILIFRADTFLLRFDTPDPLESQQKLEKITDKILEIAKILELKPGEDGRLKLETTKKPLKEKVLAVDARDFKESDAFQLEDDQPKADQPEKEKP
;
A
#
# COMPACT_ATOMS: atom_id res chain seq x y z
N MET A 1 -3.24 -30.83 -15.02
CA MET A 1 -2.17 -29.94 -15.55
C MET A 1 -0.92 -30.09 -14.69
N ARG A 2 0.23 -30.55 -15.23
CA ARG A 2 1.46 -30.65 -14.42
C ARG A 2 1.97 -29.21 -14.15
N LYS A 3 1.95 -28.80 -12.87
CA LYS A 3 2.51 -27.52 -12.41
C LYS A 3 4.03 -27.55 -12.69
N LYS A 4 4.52 -26.75 -13.63
CA LYS A 4 5.96 -26.61 -13.90
C LYS A 4 6.55 -25.60 -12.92
N LEU A 5 6.74 -26.01 -11.67
CA LEU A 5 7.41 -25.21 -10.66
C LEU A 5 8.89 -25.58 -10.64
N ARG A 6 9.76 -24.55 -10.54
CA ARG A 6 11.20 -24.67 -10.36
C ARG A 6 11.56 -24.28 -8.94
N TYR A 7 12.31 -25.11 -8.27
CA TYR A 7 12.86 -24.82 -6.96
C TYR A 7 14.28 -24.29 -7.09
N ARG A 8 14.57 -23.17 -6.43
CA ARG A 8 15.93 -22.66 -6.22
C ARG A 8 16.24 -22.81 -4.75
N ALA A 9 17.26 -23.61 -4.42
CA ALA A 9 17.71 -23.81 -3.05
C ALA A 9 18.28 -22.51 -2.45
N HIS A 10 18.26 -22.43 -1.13
CA HIS A 10 18.92 -21.37 -0.37
C HIS A 10 20.40 -21.31 -0.75
N SER A 11 20.91 -20.12 -1.02
CA SER A 11 22.35 -19.81 -1.12
C SER A 11 22.71 -18.80 -0.06
N MET A 12 24.01 -18.57 0.19
CA MET A 12 24.47 -17.57 1.17
C MET A 12 23.89 -16.16 0.95
N MET A 13 23.39 -15.86 -0.25
CA MET A 13 22.88 -14.55 -0.65
C MET A 13 21.41 -14.54 -1.10
N ALA A 14 20.73 -15.67 -1.14
CA ALA A 14 19.34 -15.73 -1.63
C ALA A 14 18.49 -16.71 -0.82
N SER A 15 17.30 -16.28 -0.44
CA SER A 15 16.29 -17.12 0.19
C SER A 15 15.81 -18.22 -0.75
N PRO A 16 15.32 -19.36 -0.23
CA PRO A 16 14.75 -20.40 -1.05
C PRO A 16 13.52 -19.87 -1.80
N GLU A 17 13.43 -20.20 -3.06
CA GLU A 17 12.38 -19.71 -3.96
C GLU A 17 11.81 -20.88 -4.78
N ILE A 18 10.49 -20.90 -4.93
CA ILE A 18 9.79 -21.77 -5.86
C ILE A 18 9.09 -20.88 -6.88
N SER A 19 9.49 -20.97 -8.12
CA SER A 19 8.91 -20.17 -9.20
C SER A 19 8.31 -21.03 -10.31
N GLY A 20 7.32 -20.49 -11.00
CA GLY A 20 6.70 -21.17 -12.13
C GLY A 20 5.49 -20.45 -12.69
N ALA A 21 4.66 -21.20 -13.40
CA ALA A 21 3.42 -20.69 -13.98
C ALA A 21 2.22 -21.49 -13.49
N LEU A 22 1.17 -20.80 -13.02
CA LEU A 22 -0.11 -21.36 -12.64
C LEU A 22 -1.25 -20.57 -13.30
N ASN A 23 -2.15 -21.25 -13.97
CA ASN A 23 -3.31 -20.61 -14.63
C ASN A 23 -2.94 -19.43 -15.56
N GLY A 24 -1.76 -19.50 -16.20
CA GLY A 24 -1.26 -18.45 -17.09
C GLY A 24 -0.47 -17.33 -16.40
N TYR A 25 -0.48 -17.25 -15.08
CA TYR A 25 0.28 -16.27 -14.31
C TYR A 25 1.67 -16.81 -13.93
N SER A 26 2.68 -15.93 -13.94
CA SER A 26 3.95 -16.20 -13.28
C SER A 26 3.75 -16.07 -11.77
N ILE A 27 4.20 -17.07 -11.01
CA ILE A 27 4.05 -17.11 -9.55
C ILE A 27 5.38 -17.47 -8.90
N ASN A 28 5.66 -16.81 -7.78
CA ASN A 28 6.80 -17.08 -6.92
C ASN A 28 6.35 -17.32 -5.48
N PHE A 29 6.94 -18.32 -4.85
CA PHE A 29 6.86 -18.55 -3.41
C PHE A 29 8.25 -18.37 -2.84
N LEU A 30 8.39 -17.48 -1.86
CA LEU A 30 9.68 -17.15 -1.25
C LEU A 30 9.53 -16.92 0.25
N ILE A 31 10.65 -16.99 0.94
CA ILE A 31 10.75 -16.54 2.33
C ILE A 31 11.25 -15.10 2.31
N ALA A 32 10.41 -14.19 2.80
CA ALA A 32 10.76 -12.78 2.95
C ALA A 32 11.18 -12.49 4.40
N GLU A 33 12.05 -11.52 4.57
CA GLU A 33 12.39 -10.98 5.90
C GLU A 33 11.87 -9.55 6.00
N HIS A 34 11.08 -9.30 7.04
CA HIS A 34 10.67 -7.96 7.42
C HIS A 34 11.39 -7.55 8.68
N PHE A 35 12.09 -6.44 8.59
CA PHE A 35 12.74 -5.83 9.74
C PHE A 35 11.75 -4.97 10.52
N THR A 36 11.87 -5.00 11.85
CA THR A 36 11.15 -4.05 12.70
C THR A 36 11.60 -2.63 12.39
N PRO A 37 10.75 -1.60 12.62
CA PRO A 37 11.11 -0.21 12.34
C PRO A 37 12.39 0.27 13.03
N ASP A 38 12.74 -0.35 14.18
CA ASP A 38 14.00 -0.09 14.91
C ASP A 38 15.20 -0.88 14.39
N GLY A 39 14.99 -1.74 13.37
CA GLY A 39 16.04 -2.57 12.78
C GLY A 39 16.64 -3.67 13.67
N ARG A 40 16.12 -3.84 14.90
CA ARG A 40 16.71 -4.74 15.91
C ARG A 40 16.26 -6.19 15.76
N SER A 41 15.17 -6.44 15.08
CA SER A 41 14.68 -7.79 14.83
C SER A 41 14.15 -7.94 13.41
N SER A 42 14.21 -9.17 12.90
CA SER A 42 13.56 -9.52 11.63
C SER A 42 12.52 -10.61 11.86
N ARG A 43 11.49 -10.60 11.05
CA ARG A 43 10.46 -11.62 11.02
C ARG A 43 10.46 -12.29 9.68
N LYS A 44 10.58 -13.61 9.66
CA LYS A 44 10.45 -14.39 8.43
C LYS A 44 8.97 -14.56 8.08
N LEU A 45 8.65 -14.32 6.83
CA LEU A 45 7.30 -14.42 6.27
C LEU A 45 7.33 -15.34 5.06
N THR A 46 6.26 -16.11 4.86
CA THR A 46 6.02 -16.74 3.57
C THR A 46 5.39 -15.71 2.64
N ALA A 47 6.02 -15.48 1.51
CA ALA A 47 5.52 -14.55 0.49
C ALA A 47 5.07 -15.32 -0.75
N ILE A 48 3.92 -14.92 -1.30
CA ILE A 48 3.38 -15.42 -2.57
C ILE A 48 3.23 -14.22 -3.49
N GLU A 49 3.93 -14.25 -4.62
CA GLU A 49 3.91 -13.21 -5.63
C GLU A 49 3.25 -13.72 -6.91
N VAL A 50 2.38 -12.90 -7.48
CA VAL A 50 1.73 -13.17 -8.77
C VAL A 50 1.94 -11.98 -9.67
N GLN A 51 2.63 -12.20 -10.80
CA GLN A 51 2.78 -11.19 -11.85
C GLN A 51 1.52 -11.17 -12.70
N LEU A 52 0.82 -10.04 -12.72
CA LEU A 52 -0.34 -9.80 -13.56
C LEU A 52 0.09 -9.54 -15.01
N LEU A 53 -0.81 -9.80 -15.95
CA LEU A 53 -0.53 -9.77 -17.40
C LEU A 53 -0.74 -8.38 -18.01
N SER A 54 -1.67 -7.61 -17.44
CA SER A 54 -1.99 -6.26 -17.91
C SER A 54 -0.83 -5.30 -17.69
N LYS A 55 -0.76 -4.26 -18.54
CA LYS A 55 0.17 -3.15 -18.36
C LYS A 55 -0.62 -1.92 -17.89
N MET A 56 -0.28 -1.43 -16.72
CA MET A 56 -0.93 -0.25 -16.17
C MET A 56 -0.41 1.02 -16.83
N PRO A 57 -1.29 1.95 -17.26
CA PRO A 57 -0.88 3.20 -17.91
C PRO A 57 -0.38 4.27 -16.94
N PHE A 58 -0.40 4.00 -15.63
CA PHE A 58 0.10 4.88 -14.58
C PHE A 58 0.77 4.06 -13.49
N ALA A 59 1.59 4.72 -12.68
CA ALA A 59 2.24 4.09 -11.53
C ALA A 59 1.38 4.21 -10.29
N GLY A 60 1.32 3.15 -9.49
CA GLY A 60 0.57 3.15 -8.25
C GLY A 60 0.86 1.95 -7.37
N GLY A 61 0.28 1.98 -6.19
CA GLY A 61 0.36 0.89 -5.25
C GLY A 61 -0.75 0.94 -4.23
N ILE A 62 -1.14 -0.23 -3.78
CA ILE A 62 -2.17 -0.45 -2.77
C ILE A 62 -1.59 -1.42 -1.76
N ALA A 63 -1.71 -1.12 -0.46
CA ALA A 63 -1.14 -1.99 0.56
C ALA A 63 -1.95 -2.05 1.84
N SER A 64 -1.70 -3.13 2.60
CA SER A 64 -2.19 -3.33 3.96
C SER A 64 -1.09 -3.86 4.90
N GLY A 65 -1.30 -3.70 6.20
CA GLY A 65 -0.39 -4.21 7.22
C GLY A 65 1.02 -3.68 7.09
N GLY A 66 2.03 -4.54 7.26
CA GLY A 66 3.44 -4.17 7.18
C GLY A 66 3.90 -3.64 5.82
N MET A 67 3.10 -3.82 4.75
CA MET A 67 3.44 -3.35 3.40
C MET A 67 3.12 -1.87 3.17
N VAL A 68 2.38 -1.22 4.07
CA VAL A 68 2.01 0.20 3.94
C VAL A 68 3.24 1.09 3.83
N SER A 69 4.27 0.84 4.64
CA SER A 69 5.53 1.59 4.61
C SER A 69 6.27 1.52 3.28
N LEU A 70 6.15 0.40 2.55
CA LEU A 70 6.73 0.26 1.22
C LEU A 70 6.07 1.20 0.21
N ILE A 71 4.74 1.31 0.22
CA ILE A 71 4.03 2.26 -0.66
C ILE A 71 4.38 3.70 -0.31
N GLN A 72 4.45 4.03 0.97
CA GLN A 72 4.83 5.36 1.44
C GLN A 72 6.25 5.75 1.00
N SER A 73 7.19 4.79 0.96
CA SER A 73 8.58 5.03 0.52
C SER A 73 8.71 5.35 -0.98
N ILE A 74 7.74 4.96 -1.81
CA ILE A 74 7.79 5.12 -3.28
C ILE A 74 7.51 6.57 -3.73
N ARG A 75 7.13 7.48 -2.85
CA ARG A 75 6.84 8.90 -3.16
C ARG A 75 5.84 9.09 -4.31
N LEU A 76 4.74 8.36 -4.28
CA LEU A 76 3.63 8.57 -5.18
C LEU A 76 2.93 9.90 -4.85
N LYS A 77 2.47 10.62 -5.88
CA LYS A 77 2.01 12.01 -5.73
C LYS A 77 0.67 12.16 -5.01
N GLU A 78 -0.22 11.19 -5.20
CA GLU A 78 -1.61 11.32 -4.80
C GLU A 78 -2.05 10.07 -4.03
N GLU A 79 -2.61 10.29 -2.85
CA GLU A 79 -3.27 9.25 -2.07
C GLU A 79 -4.76 9.25 -2.40
N THR A 80 -5.30 8.07 -2.69
CA THR A 80 -6.72 7.86 -2.98
C THR A 80 -7.37 7.12 -1.82
N LYS A 81 -8.47 7.64 -1.32
CA LYS A 81 -9.29 6.99 -0.27
C LYS A 81 -10.61 6.54 -0.87
N PRO A 82 -10.74 5.28 -1.28
CA PRO A 82 -11.99 4.77 -1.83
C PRO A 82 -13.15 4.93 -0.86
N ASN A 83 -14.25 5.50 -1.32
CA ASN A 83 -15.49 5.54 -0.54
C ASN A 83 -16.21 4.19 -0.62
N HIS A 84 -15.73 3.23 0.16
CA HIS A 84 -16.25 1.87 0.16
C HIS A 84 -16.31 1.30 1.59
N PRO A 85 -17.41 0.68 2.03
CA PRO A 85 -17.64 0.25 3.41
C PRO A 85 -16.64 -0.81 3.91
N LYS A 86 -16.00 -1.55 3.00
CA LYS A 86 -15.00 -2.56 3.34
C LYS A 86 -13.57 -2.01 3.38
N TRP A 87 -13.35 -0.75 2.94
CA TRP A 87 -12.03 -0.14 2.94
C TRP A 87 -11.65 0.28 4.36
N ASP A 88 -10.58 -0.28 4.88
CA ASP A 88 -10.07 0.06 6.21
C ASP A 88 -9.19 1.31 6.16
N LYS A 89 -9.23 2.12 7.21
CA LYS A 89 -8.38 3.33 7.36
C LYS A 89 -6.88 3.04 7.38
N ASN A 90 -6.51 1.80 7.70
CA ASN A 90 -5.12 1.35 7.73
C ASN A 90 -4.63 0.84 6.36
N TYR A 91 -5.48 0.81 5.34
CA TYR A 91 -5.08 0.51 3.98
C TYR A 91 -4.65 1.80 3.28
N ILE A 92 -3.69 1.68 2.39
CA ILE A 92 -3.22 2.78 1.56
C ILE A 92 -3.43 2.46 0.08
N ALA A 93 -3.87 3.45 -0.67
CA ALA A 93 -3.80 3.44 -2.13
C ALA A 93 -3.17 4.77 -2.55
N ALA A 94 -2.09 4.71 -3.29
CA ALA A 94 -1.38 5.89 -3.76
C ALA A 94 -0.94 5.71 -5.22
N SER A 95 -0.88 6.80 -5.98
CA SER A 95 -0.58 6.74 -7.41
C SER A 95 0.04 8.02 -7.96
N SER A 96 0.48 7.95 -9.21
CA SER A 96 0.87 9.13 -9.99
C SER A 96 -0.33 9.94 -10.50
N SER A 97 -1.57 9.38 -10.45
CA SER A 97 -2.82 10.02 -10.84
C SER A 97 -3.98 9.46 -9.99
N GLY A 98 -4.54 10.29 -9.12
CA GLY A 98 -5.67 9.92 -8.26
C GLY A 98 -6.92 9.58 -9.07
N ALA A 99 -7.23 10.35 -10.10
CA ALA A 99 -8.38 10.10 -10.96
C ALA A 99 -8.28 8.72 -11.66
N ALA A 100 -7.10 8.35 -12.15
CA ALA A 100 -6.88 7.03 -12.74
C ALA A 100 -6.97 5.92 -11.70
N MET A 101 -6.49 6.15 -10.47
CA MET A 101 -6.61 5.20 -9.36
C MET A 101 -8.08 5.00 -8.97
N GLU A 102 -8.86 6.06 -8.84
CA GLU A 102 -10.31 5.98 -8.57
C GLU A 102 -11.05 5.22 -9.67
N ALA A 103 -10.75 5.51 -10.93
CA ALA A 103 -11.33 4.81 -12.07
C ALA A 103 -10.95 3.32 -12.12
N TYR A 104 -9.75 2.96 -11.66
CA TYR A 104 -9.29 1.58 -11.56
C TYR A 104 -9.95 0.84 -10.40
N LEU A 105 -10.12 1.49 -9.24
CA LEU A 105 -10.66 0.90 -8.02
C LEU A 105 -12.19 0.75 -8.09
N THR A 106 -12.66 -0.11 -8.97
CA THR A 106 -14.09 -0.47 -9.01
C THR A 106 -14.51 -1.19 -7.73
N PRO A 107 -15.81 -1.18 -7.36
CA PRO A 107 -16.30 -1.93 -6.19
C PRO A 107 -15.89 -3.40 -6.19
N GLU A 108 -15.91 -4.06 -7.36
CA GLU A 108 -15.49 -5.45 -7.53
C GLU A 108 -14.01 -5.65 -7.15
N ARG A 109 -13.11 -4.75 -7.60
CA ARG A 109 -11.68 -4.81 -7.28
C ARG A 109 -11.41 -4.49 -5.81
N ILE A 110 -12.14 -3.53 -5.24
CA ILE A 110 -12.05 -3.23 -3.81
C ILE A 110 -12.48 -4.44 -2.97
N ASP A 111 -13.59 -5.08 -3.33
CA ASP A 111 -14.07 -6.28 -2.65
C ASP A 111 -13.05 -7.42 -2.74
N ALA A 112 -12.48 -7.65 -3.90
CA ALA A 112 -11.44 -8.66 -4.11
C ALA A 112 -10.20 -8.39 -3.24
N LEU A 113 -9.64 -7.18 -3.32
CA LEU A 113 -8.46 -6.78 -2.53
C LEU A 113 -8.73 -6.87 -1.03
N THR A 114 -9.84 -6.31 -0.56
CA THR A 114 -10.16 -6.31 0.87
C THR A 114 -10.44 -7.72 1.41
N SER A 115 -10.92 -8.64 0.57
CA SER A 115 -11.09 -10.04 0.94
C SER A 115 -9.76 -10.75 1.23
N LEU A 116 -8.68 -10.32 0.55
CA LEU A 116 -7.32 -10.81 0.79
C LEU A 116 -6.68 -10.11 1.99
N MET A 117 -6.85 -8.79 2.09
CA MET A 117 -6.31 -7.96 3.18
C MET A 117 -6.89 -8.31 4.56
N LYS A 118 -8.09 -8.88 4.61
CA LYS A 118 -8.74 -9.35 5.85
C LYS A 118 -8.28 -10.73 6.32
N ILE A 119 -7.42 -11.41 5.58
CA ILE A 119 -6.83 -12.67 6.06
C ILE A 119 -6.00 -12.33 7.30
N ARG A 120 -6.26 -13.05 8.39
CA ARG A 120 -5.56 -12.86 9.66
C ARG A 120 -4.04 -12.98 9.45
N ASN A 121 -3.30 -12.05 10.01
CA ASN A 121 -1.85 -11.96 9.87
C ASN A 121 -1.35 -11.86 8.41
N GLY A 122 -2.23 -11.58 7.45
CA GLY A 122 -1.86 -11.38 6.05
C GLY A 122 -1.53 -9.92 5.78
N TRP A 123 -0.48 -9.69 5.01
CA TRP A 123 -0.11 -8.39 4.47
C TRP A 123 -0.17 -8.45 2.95
N VAL A 124 -0.76 -7.45 2.35
CA VAL A 124 -0.98 -7.42 0.90
C VAL A 124 -0.34 -6.19 0.31
N ILE A 125 0.28 -6.34 -0.84
CA ILE A 125 0.70 -5.23 -1.67
C ILE A 125 0.35 -5.52 -3.13
N LEU A 126 -0.27 -4.55 -3.78
CA LEU A 126 -0.43 -4.48 -5.22
C LEU A 126 0.40 -3.29 -5.71
N ILE A 127 1.37 -3.56 -6.56
CA ILE A 127 2.25 -2.54 -7.13
C ILE A 127 2.16 -2.58 -8.64
N PHE A 128 2.07 -1.41 -9.27
CA PHE A 128 2.08 -1.31 -10.72
C PHE A 128 2.87 -0.10 -11.21
N ARG A 129 3.63 -0.33 -12.26
CA ARG A 129 4.42 0.63 -13.02
C ARG A 129 4.37 0.21 -14.49
N ALA A 130 5.07 0.94 -15.37
CA ALA A 130 5.07 0.64 -16.81
C ALA A 130 5.32 -0.85 -17.15
N ASP A 131 6.27 -1.49 -16.44
CA ASP A 131 6.72 -2.87 -16.73
C ASP A 131 6.42 -3.87 -15.62
N THR A 132 5.74 -3.44 -14.57
CA THR A 132 5.46 -4.30 -13.40
C THR A 132 4.01 -4.14 -12.98
N PHE A 133 3.31 -5.26 -12.85
CA PHE A 133 2.01 -5.33 -12.22
C PHE A 133 1.98 -6.56 -11.33
N LEU A 134 2.28 -6.38 -10.06
CA LEU A 134 2.57 -7.43 -9.10
C LEU A 134 1.57 -7.40 -7.94
N LEU A 135 0.93 -8.51 -7.69
CA LEU A 135 0.19 -8.79 -6.46
C LEU A 135 1.04 -9.69 -5.56
N ARG A 136 1.27 -9.27 -4.32
CA ARG A 136 2.00 -10.05 -3.33
C ARG A 136 1.21 -10.14 -2.03
N PHE A 137 1.26 -11.30 -1.44
CA PHE A 137 0.69 -11.63 -0.14
C PHE A 137 1.77 -12.22 0.76
N ASP A 138 1.98 -11.61 1.93
CA ASP A 138 2.93 -12.08 2.94
C ASP A 138 2.18 -12.51 4.19
N THR A 139 2.62 -13.62 4.80
CA THR A 139 2.09 -14.08 6.08
C THR A 139 3.18 -14.69 6.96
N PRO A 140 3.17 -14.39 8.27
CA PRO A 140 4.03 -15.09 9.23
C PRO A 140 3.48 -16.48 9.59
N ASP A 141 2.23 -16.76 9.25
CA ASP A 141 1.62 -18.05 9.55
C ASP A 141 2.25 -19.11 8.64
N PRO A 142 2.78 -20.20 9.21
CA PRO A 142 3.41 -21.23 8.40
C PRO A 142 2.38 -21.92 7.51
N LEU A 143 2.68 -21.94 6.21
CA LEU A 143 1.88 -22.64 5.21
C LEU A 143 2.34 -24.11 5.10
N GLU A 144 2.35 -24.82 6.24
CA GLU A 144 2.94 -26.14 6.39
C GLU A 144 2.20 -27.24 5.63
N SER A 145 0.90 -27.06 5.35
CA SER A 145 0.13 -28.04 4.62
C SER A 145 -0.08 -27.64 3.18
N GLN A 146 0.02 -28.61 2.27
CA GLN A 146 -0.29 -28.42 0.86
C GLN A 146 -1.68 -27.79 0.66
N GLN A 147 -2.68 -28.25 1.42
CA GLN A 147 -4.04 -27.73 1.32
C GLN A 147 -4.16 -26.24 1.66
N LYS A 148 -3.46 -25.77 2.72
CA LYS A 148 -3.44 -24.36 3.07
C LYS A 148 -2.77 -23.53 1.98
N LEU A 149 -1.63 -23.99 1.48
CA LEU A 149 -0.90 -23.32 0.41
C LEU A 149 -1.73 -23.25 -0.88
N GLU A 150 -2.34 -24.33 -1.29
CA GLU A 150 -3.21 -24.38 -2.48
C GLU A 150 -4.41 -23.44 -2.31
N LYS A 151 -5.12 -23.48 -1.19
CA LYS A 151 -6.28 -22.62 -0.90
C LYS A 151 -5.94 -21.14 -0.99
N ILE A 152 -4.81 -20.71 -0.40
CA ILE A 152 -4.37 -19.31 -0.46
C ILE A 152 -3.94 -18.94 -1.88
N THR A 153 -3.20 -19.82 -2.54
CA THR A 153 -2.75 -19.62 -3.93
C THR A 153 -3.92 -19.47 -4.89
N ASP A 154 -4.91 -20.34 -4.81
CA ASP A 154 -6.10 -20.30 -5.66
C ASP A 154 -6.86 -18.99 -5.42
N LYS A 155 -7.03 -18.58 -4.16
CA LYS A 155 -7.65 -17.30 -3.83
C LYS A 155 -6.90 -16.10 -4.41
N ILE A 156 -5.56 -16.09 -4.32
CA ILE A 156 -4.74 -15.01 -4.89
C ILE A 156 -4.89 -14.98 -6.42
N LEU A 157 -4.90 -16.13 -7.09
CA LEU A 157 -5.07 -16.22 -8.53
C LEU A 157 -6.47 -15.78 -9.00
N GLU A 158 -7.52 -16.06 -8.24
CA GLU A 158 -8.88 -15.54 -8.50
C GLU A 158 -8.90 -14.03 -8.39
N ILE A 159 -8.28 -13.47 -7.36
CA ILE A 159 -8.18 -12.02 -7.17
C ILE A 159 -7.33 -11.40 -8.29
N ALA A 160 -6.21 -12.02 -8.68
CA ALA A 160 -5.40 -11.55 -9.78
C ALA A 160 -6.22 -11.39 -11.08
N LYS A 161 -7.11 -12.34 -11.40
CA LYS A 161 -8.02 -12.24 -12.56
C LYS A 161 -8.95 -11.02 -12.49
N ILE A 162 -9.47 -10.71 -11.30
CA ILE A 162 -10.36 -9.56 -11.08
C ILE A 162 -9.58 -8.24 -11.23
N LEU A 163 -8.31 -8.24 -10.83
CA LEU A 163 -7.44 -7.07 -10.88
C LEU A 163 -6.92 -6.75 -12.28
N GLU A 164 -6.95 -7.71 -13.21
CA GLU A 164 -6.57 -7.47 -14.60
C GLU A 164 -7.41 -6.37 -15.25
N LEU A 165 -6.81 -5.66 -16.21
CA LEU A 165 -7.56 -4.69 -17.01
C LEU A 165 -8.53 -5.40 -17.93
N LYS A 166 -9.76 -4.92 -17.97
CA LYS A 166 -10.77 -5.36 -18.95
C LYS A 166 -10.44 -4.77 -20.33
N PRO A 167 -10.88 -5.39 -21.43
CA PRO A 167 -10.65 -4.85 -22.78
C PRO A 167 -11.08 -3.38 -22.90
N GLY A 168 -10.19 -2.53 -23.41
CA GLY A 168 -10.44 -1.08 -23.59
C GLY A 168 -10.28 -0.23 -22.32
N GLU A 169 -10.06 -0.85 -21.17
CA GLU A 169 -9.91 -0.12 -19.90
C GLU A 169 -8.60 0.66 -19.82
N ASP A 170 -7.52 0.16 -20.43
CA ASP A 170 -6.24 0.85 -20.52
C ASP A 170 -6.36 2.22 -21.20
N GLY A 171 -7.14 2.32 -22.27
CA GLY A 171 -7.43 3.58 -22.97
C GLY A 171 -8.19 4.57 -22.08
N ARG A 172 -9.20 4.09 -21.33
CA ARG A 172 -9.95 4.92 -20.37
C ARG A 172 -9.05 5.45 -19.28
N LEU A 173 -8.22 4.60 -18.68
CA LEU A 173 -7.30 4.98 -17.62
C LEU A 173 -6.23 5.96 -18.10
N LYS A 174 -5.74 5.84 -19.35
CA LYS A 174 -4.85 6.84 -19.97
C LYS A 174 -5.51 8.21 -20.07
N LEU A 175 -6.79 8.28 -20.46
CA LEU A 175 -7.53 9.54 -20.50
C LEU A 175 -7.65 10.17 -19.10
N GLU A 176 -7.87 9.38 -18.07
CA GLU A 176 -7.93 9.88 -16.69
C GLU A 176 -6.56 10.42 -16.22
N THR A 177 -5.44 9.84 -16.64
CA THR A 177 -4.11 10.36 -16.30
C THR A 177 -3.81 11.72 -16.92
N THR A 178 -4.45 12.05 -18.04
CA THR A 178 -4.26 13.33 -18.74
C THR A 178 -5.18 14.44 -18.23
N LYS A 179 -6.23 14.10 -17.51
CA LYS A 179 -7.07 15.10 -16.84
C LYS A 179 -6.24 15.83 -15.79
N LYS A 180 -5.96 17.13 -16.00
CA LYS A 180 -5.39 17.96 -14.96
C LYS A 180 -6.33 17.89 -13.75
N PRO A 181 -5.81 17.72 -12.51
CA PRO A 181 -6.65 17.86 -11.34
C PRO A 181 -7.38 19.21 -11.47
N LEU A 182 -8.70 19.21 -11.34
CA LEU A 182 -9.46 20.42 -11.20
C LEU A 182 -8.78 21.16 -10.03
N LYS A 183 -8.04 22.23 -10.36
CA LYS A 183 -7.58 23.15 -9.32
C LYS A 183 -8.85 23.49 -8.57
N GLU A 184 -9.01 23.03 -7.34
CA GLU A 184 -9.93 23.66 -6.43
C GLU A 184 -9.71 25.16 -6.62
N LYS A 185 -10.75 25.87 -7.08
CA LYS A 185 -10.78 27.30 -6.97
C LYS A 185 -10.68 27.54 -5.46
N VAL A 186 -9.46 27.70 -4.99
CA VAL A 186 -9.23 28.44 -3.76
C VAL A 186 -9.97 29.74 -4.01
N LEU A 187 -11.16 29.87 -3.43
CA LEU A 187 -11.79 31.16 -3.26
C LEU A 187 -10.70 32.01 -2.63
N ALA A 188 -10.11 32.86 -3.46
CA ALA A 188 -9.23 33.90 -2.98
C ALA A 188 -10.12 34.76 -2.06
N VAL A 189 -10.09 34.44 -0.79
CA VAL A 189 -10.54 35.33 0.27
C VAL A 189 -9.58 36.47 0.14
N ASP A 190 -10.13 37.59 -0.35
CA ASP A 190 -9.38 38.82 -0.58
C ASP A 190 -8.81 39.25 0.80
N ALA A 191 -7.49 39.17 0.94
CA ALA A 191 -6.77 39.47 2.19
C ALA A 191 -6.96 40.92 2.66
N ARG A 192 -7.84 41.68 2.02
CA ARG A 192 -8.16 43.09 2.37
C ARG A 192 -9.28 43.26 3.39
N ASP A 193 -9.99 42.18 3.77
CA ASP A 193 -11.06 42.22 4.76
C ASP A 193 -10.63 41.86 6.20
N PHE A 194 -9.37 41.56 6.43
CA PHE A 194 -8.82 41.52 7.79
C PHE A 194 -8.44 42.94 8.21
N LYS A 195 -9.40 43.69 8.71
CA LYS A 195 -9.11 44.85 9.53
C LYS A 195 -8.33 44.41 10.76
N GLU A 196 -7.15 44.99 10.92
CA GLU A 196 -6.39 45.01 12.19
C GLU A 196 -7.31 45.54 13.32
N SER A 197 -7.93 44.66 14.05
CA SER A 197 -8.47 44.92 15.38
C SER A 197 -8.52 43.59 16.10
N ASP A 198 -7.48 43.34 16.81
CA ASP A 198 -7.35 42.74 18.12
C ASP A 198 -5.93 42.20 18.27
N ALA A 199 -5.03 43.11 18.59
CA ALA A 199 -3.74 42.79 19.15
C ALA A 199 -3.97 42.01 20.45
N PHE A 200 -3.77 40.73 20.42
CA PHE A 200 -3.71 39.89 21.59
C PHE A 200 -2.44 40.27 22.36
N GLN A 201 -2.63 41.06 23.43
CA GLN A 201 -1.56 41.32 24.42
C GLN A 201 -1.34 40.00 25.18
N LEU A 202 -0.23 39.36 24.91
CA LEU A 202 0.31 38.29 25.77
C LEU A 202 0.84 39.00 27.03
N GLU A 203 0.15 38.87 28.17
CA GLU A 203 0.72 39.20 29.47
C GLU A 203 1.87 38.24 29.76
N ASP A 204 3.07 38.80 29.90
CA ASP A 204 4.27 38.10 30.35
C ASP A 204 4.13 37.74 31.83
N ASP A 205 3.71 36.52 32.14
CA ASP A 205 3.84 35.92 33.45
C ASP A 205 5.31 35.49 33.68
N GLN A 206 6.09 36.43 34.24
CA GLN A 206 7.42 36.10 34.76
C GLN A 206 7.28 35.34 36.10
N PRO A 207 7.90 34.18 36.24
CA PRO A 207 7.95 33.48 37.52
C PRO A 207 8.85 34.26 38.50
N LYS A 208 8.26 34.64 39.66
CA LYS A 208 8.98 35.23 40.79
C LYS A 208 10.04 34.28 41.30
N ALA A 209 11.28 34.75 41.27
CA ALA A 209 12.44 34.07 41.90
C ALA A 209 12.26 34.03 43.41
N ASP A 210 12.29 32.81 43.97
CA ASP A 210 12.38 32.56 45.41
C ASP A 210 13.72 33.08 45.95
N GLN A 211 13.64 33.99 46.90
CA GLN A 211 14.83 34.46 47.69
C GLN A 211 15.09 33.43 48.81
N PRO A 212 16.34 33.06 49.08
CA PRO A 212 16.64 32.17 50.18
C PRO A 212 16.58 32.93 51.52
N GLU A 213 15.87 32.36 52.48
CA GLU A 213 15.84 32.75 53.90
C GLU A 213 17.24 32.69 54.51
N LYS A 214 17.68 33.82 55.08
CA LYS A 214 18.90 33.90 55.89
C LYS A 214 18.60 33.44 57.30
N GLU A 215 19.18 32.33 57.70
CA GLU A 215 19.35 32.00 59.11
C GLU A 215 20.19 33.05 59.83
N LYS A 216 19.77 33.47 60.98
CA LYS A 216 20.50 34.25 61.97
C LYS A 216 20.45 33.54 63.33
N PRO A 217 21.45 33.84 64.17
CA PRO A 217 22.19 32.99 65.08
C PRO A 217 21.46 32.65 66.37
#